data_8d64f15f3c8e1ee967f3f7a718a77441
#
_entry.id   8d64f15f3c8e1ee967f3f7a718a77441
#
_cell.length_a   1.000
_cell.length_b   1.000
_cell.length_c   1.000
_cell.angle_alpha   90.00
_cell.angle_beta   90.00
_cell.angle_gamma   90.00
#
_symmetry.space_group_name_H-M   'P 1'
#
loop_
_entity.id
_entity.type
_entity.pdbx_description
1 polymer ?
#
loop_
_entity_poly.entity_id
_entity_poly.type
_entity_poly.pdbx_seq_one_letter_code
_entity_poly.pdbx_strand_id
1 'polypeptide(L)'
;MLVFLFVDGLGLTNDLRSPLKRLHLPTLGALTGGFSQVPLSRPSLAYRVLDARLGVEGLPQSASGQTALLTGQNASRLLGHHQGPHPLRKLQALLQQESLQVWAVQRGLRVLHANGYRPEYLEKVLGSHRNLLSAFAFAARAAGLKLLPVGHPRAVLPAFWPEPEAAGERFAQIAQQYDLTFLENWSLDYWGHRLSTMLDKCLVELDRFLQGFLNANLALTLVLAADHGNAEEPWHTQHTLNPVPLAVYGPLAHLVPAMRSLTDLAPWIKRLF
;
A
#
# COMPACT_ATOMS: atom_id res chain seq x y z
N MET A 1 -11.71 12.85 4.32
CA MET A 1 -10.27 12.72 4.01
C MET A 1 -9.88 11.26 4.13
N LEU A 2 -9.19 10.72 3.12
CA LEU A 2 -8.81 9.31 3.06
C LEU A 2 -7.29 9.18 2.86
N VAL A 3 -6.66 8.30 3.63
CA VAL A 3 -5.24 7.98 3.55
C VAL A 3 -5.09 6.55 3.04
N PHE A 4 -4.42 6.38 1.91
CA PHE A 4 -4.08 5.08 1.36
C PHE A 4 -2.62 4.76 1.69
N LEU A 5 -2.40 3.95 2.73
CA LEU A 5 -1.12 3.36 3.05
C LEU A 5 -1.00 2.02 2.33
N PHE A 6 -0.17 1.99 1.32
CA PHE A 6 0.18 0.77 0.61
C PHE A 6 1.39 0.10 1.27
N VAL A 7 1.30 -1.20 1.51
CA VAL A 7 2.37 -2.01 2.12
C VAL A 7 2.72 -3.15 1.17
N ASP A 8 3.86 -3.02 0.51
CA ASP A 8 4.37 -3.99 -0.46
C ASP A 8 4.76 -5.30 0.23
N GLY A 9 4.28 -6.42 -0.26
CA GLY A 9 4.69 -7.75 0.19
C GLY A 9 4.12 -8.22 1.52
N LEU A 10 3.02 -7.66 2.01
CA LEU A 10 2.36 -8.11 3.24
C LEU A 10 1.26 -9.14 2.95
N GLY A 11 1.58 -10.43 3.08
CA GLY A 11 0.62 -11.52 2.98
C GLY A 11 0.05 -11.96 4.34
N LEU A 12 -0.86 -12.93 4.31
CA LEU A 12 -1.50 -13.51 5.49
C LEU A 12 -1.26 -15.01 5.53
N THR A 13 -0.71 -15.51 6.62
CA THR A 13 -0.49 -16.95 6.83
C THR A 13 -0.95 -17.41 8.21
N ASN A 14 -1.28 -18.69 8.32
CA ASN A 14 -1.54 -19.34 9.61
C ASN A 14 -0.28 -20.02 10.19
N ASP A 15 0.85 -19.98 9.49
CA ASP A 15 2.10 -20.59 9.96
C ASP A 15 2.63 -19.82 11.19
N LEU A 16 2.80 -20.53 12.29
CA LEU A 16 3.28 -19.96 13.55
C LEU A 16 4.74 -19.47 13.50
N ARG A 17 5.52 -19.90 12.50
CA ARG A 17 6.89 -19.42 12.26
C ARG A 17 6.92 -18.01 11.70
N SER A 18 5.79 -17.54 11.16
CA SER A 18 5.68 -16.21 10.56
C SER A 18 6.04 -15.11 11.56
N PRO A 19 6.79 -14.08 11.14
CA PRO A 19 7.03 -12.90 11.97
C PRO A 19 5.71 -12.22 12.41
N LEU A 20 4.66 -12.30 11.60
CA LEU A 20 3.32 -11.78 11.94
C LEU A 20 2.67 -12.50 13.14
N LYS A 21 3.11 -13.72 13.46
CA LYS A 21 2.59 -14.51 14.58
C LYS A 21 3.49 -14.48 15.82
N ARG A 22 4.80 -14.24 15.65
CA ARG A 22 5.79 -14.28 16.74
C ARG A 22 6.17 -12.89 17.27
N LEU A 23 6.02 -11.83 16.47
CA LEU A 23 6.33 -10.47 16.91
C LEU A 23 5.14 -9.84 17.65
N HIS A 24 5.46 -8.95 18.57
CA HIS A 24 4.45 -8.11 19.22
C HIS A 24 4.14 -6.90 18.32
N LEU A 25 3.02 -6.99 17.58
CA LEU A 25 2.54 -6.00 16.61
C LEU A 25 1.10 -5.56 16.99
N PRO A 26 0.93 -4.82 18.09
CA PRO A 26 -0.41 -4.56 18.65
C PRO A 26 -1.29 -3.74 17.71
N THR A 27 -0.74 -2.77 16.99
CA THR A 27 -1.51 -1.87 16.11
C THR A 27 -1.89 -2.59 14.81
N LEU A 28 -0.95 -3.21 14.12
CA LEU A 28 -1.21 -4.04 12.94
C LEU A 28 -2.16 -5.20 13.28
N GLY A 29 -1.92 -5.86 14.42
CA GLY A 29 -2.78 -6.93 14.91
C GLY A 29 -4.21 -6.46 15.15
N ALA A 30 -4.40 -5.29 15.76
CA ALA A 30 -5.74 -4.73 15.95
C ALA A 30 -6.45 -4.42 14.62
N LEU A 31 -5.73 -3.86 13.65
CA LEU A 31 -6.25 -3.53 12.32
C LEU A 31 -6.58 -4.76 11.47
N THR A 32 -5.88 -5.88 11.66
CA THR A 32 -5.98 -7.10 10.84
C THR A 32 -6.65 -8.27 11.57
N GLY A 33 -7.26 -8.03 12.73
CA GLY A 33 -7.87 -9.10 13.51
C GLY A 33 -6.86 -10.18 13.95
N GLY A 34 -5.62 -9.79 14.28
CA GLY A 34 -4.52 -10.72 14.62
C GLY A 34 -3.93 -11.42 13.40
N PHE A 35 -3.93 -10.77 12.25
CA PHE A 35 -3.53 -11.35 10.96
C PHE A 35 -4.36 -12.59 10.61
N SER A 36 -5.65 -12.49 10.88
CA SER A 36 -6.62 -13.57 10.61
C SER A 36 -6.94 -13.60 9.11
N GLN A 37 -7.26 -14.80 8.61
CA GLN A 37 -7.86 -14.95 7.27
C GLN A 37 -9.40 -14.88 7.31
N VAL A 38 -9.96 -14.35 8.40
CA VAL A 38 -11.41 -14.16 8.56
C VAL A 38 -11.72 -12.66 8.54
N PRO A 39 -12.61 -12.20 7.65
CA PRO A 39 -13.01 -10.79 7.60
C PRO A 39 -13.67 -10.33 8.90
N LEU A 40 -13.51 -9.04 9.22
CA LEU A 40 -14.08 -8.42 10.41
C LEU A 40 -14.75 -7.10 10.04
N SER A 41 -15.91 -6.81 10.68
CA SER A 41 -16.57 -5.51 10.58
C SER A 41 -16.96 -5.00 11.97
N ARG A 42 -16.54 -3.78 12.30
CA ARG A 42 -16.87 -3.02 13.50
C ARG A 42 -17.20 -1.58 13.08
N PRO A 43 -17.81 -0.74 13.91
CA PRO A 43 -18.18 0.63 13.52
C PRO A 43 -17.05 1.44 12.91
N SER A 44 -15.82 1.36 13.47
CA SER A 44 -14.64 2.10 13.02
C SER A 44 -13.58 1.25 12.31
N LEU A 45 -13.82 -0.04 12.07
CA LEU A 45 -12.87 -0.95 11.46
C LEU A 45 -13.57 -1.94 10.54
N ALA A 46 -13.21 -1.93 9.26
CA ALA A 46 -13.51 -2.99 8.33
C ALA A 46 -12.22 -3.67 7.88
N TYR A 47 -12.13 -4.97 8.14
CA TYR A 47 -11.02 -5.80 7.70
C TYR A 47 -11.51 -6.80 6.67
N ARG A 48 -10.78 -6.93 5.57
CA ARG A 48 -11.06 -7.86 4.46
C ARG A 48 -9.79 -8.64 4.11
N VAL A 49 -10.01 -9.80 3.55
CA VAL A 49 -8.97 -10.71 3.06
C VAL A 49 -9.12 -10.78 1.55
N LEU A 50 -8.13 -10.29 0.81
CA LEU A 50 -8.20 -10.15 -0.63
C LEU A 50 -7.36 -11.22 -1.34
N ASP A 51 -7.88 -11.73 -2.47
CA ASP A 51 -7.14 -12.55 -3.40
C ASP A 51 -6.22 -11.66 -4.26
N ALA A 52 -4.90 -11.91 -4.17
CA ALA A 52 -3.88 -11.24 -4.96
C ALA A 52 -3.57 -11.98 -6.27
N ARG A 53 -4.05 -13.22 -6.43
CA ARG A 53 -3.80 -14.07 -7.60
C ARG A 53 -4.56 -13.61 -8.84
N LEU A 54 -5.65 -12.87 -8.67
CA LEU A 54 -6.45 -12.27 -9.75
C LEU A 54 -6.95 -13.29 -10.78
N GLY A 55 -7.02 -14.59 -10.41
CA GLY A 55 -7.44 -15.68 -11.27
C GLY A 55 -6.48 -15.97 -12.44
N VAL A 56 -5.19 -15.68 -12.26
CA VAL A 56 -4.11 -15.92 -13.24
C VAL A 56 -3.06 -16.82 -12.59
N GLU A 57 -2.48 -17.76 -13.36
CA GLU A 57 -1.42 -18.62 -12.89
C GLU A 57 -0.12 -17.86 -12.60
N GLY A 58 0.68 -18.39 -11.68
CA GLY A 58 1.95 -17.83 -11.25
C GLY A 58 1.84 -17.03 -9.94
N LEU A 59 3.00 -16.58 -9.47
CA LEU A 59 3.09 -15.80 -8.24
C LEU A 59 2.66 -14.35 -8.49
N PRO A 60 1.79 -13.77 -7.67
CA PRO A 60 1.45 -12.35 -7.73
C PRO A 60 2.70 -11.47 -7.76
N GLN A 61 2.62 -10.34 -8.48
CA GLN A 61 3.73 -9.43 -8.70
C GLN A 61 3.31 -7.97 -8.52
N SER A 62 4.25 -7.13 -8.05
CA SER A 62 3.98 -5.76 -7.62
C SER A 62 3.33 -4.90 -8.71
N ALA A 63 3.86 -4.85 -9.94
CA ALA A 63 3.31 -3.94 -10.94
C ALA A 63 1.87 -4.27 -11.30
N SER A 64 1.50 -5.54 -11.43
CA SER A 64 0.12 -5.94 -11.74
C SER A 64 -0.79 -5.82 -10.52
N GLY A 65 -0.34 -6.19 -9.32
CA GLY A 65 -1.11 -6.07 -8.08
C GLY A 65 -1.42 -4.62 -7.72
N GLN A 66 -0.40 -3.77 -7.71
CA GLN A 66 -0.55 -2.33 -7.46
C GLN A 66 -1.46 -1.65 -8.51
N THR A 67 -1.32 -2.03 -9.79
CA THR A 67 -2.20 -1.51 -10.85
C THR A 67 -3.65 -1.92 -10.59
N ALA A 68 -3.91 -3.17 -10.17
CA ALA A 68 -5.25 -3.62 -9.83
C ALA A 68 -5.85 -2.84 -8.63
N LEU A 69 -5.06 -2.60 -7.58
CA LEU A 69 -5.46 -1.78 -6.43
C LEU A 69 -5.83 -0.35 -6.82
N LEU A 70 -5.05 0.26 -7.75
CA LEU A 70 -5.21 1.67 -8.13
C LEU A 70 -6.29 1.92 -9.16
N THR A 71 -6.62 0.93 -9.99
CA THR A 71 -7.56 1.11 -11.12
C THR A 71 -8.88 0.39 -10.93
N GLY A 72 -8.88 -0.73 -10.20
CA GLY A 72 -10.00 -1.65 -10.12
C GLY A 72 -10.06 -2.63 -11.30
N GLN A 73 -9.09 -2.55 -12.23
CA GLN A 73 -9.00 -3.46 -13.37
C GLN A 73 -8.14 -4.68 -13.04
N ASN A 74 -8.50 -5.83 -13.56
CA ASN A 74 -7.67 -7.03 -13.41
C ASN A 74 -6.46 -6.96 -14.36
N ALA A 75 -5.39 -6.34 -13.87
CA ALA A 75 -4.17 -6.08 -14.63
C ALA A 75 -3.46 -7.38 -15.06
N SER A 76 -3.47 -8.42 -14.24
CA SER A 76 -2.87 -9.71 -14.59
C SER A 76 -3.64 -10.40 -15.70
N ARG A 77 -4.98 -10.37 -15.68
CA ARG A 77 -5.81 -10.91 -16.75
C ARG A 77 -5.62 -10.14 -18.06
N LEU A 78 -5.49 -8.80 -18.01
CA LEU A 78 -5.21 -7.96 -19.18
C LEU A 78 -3.89 -8.33 -19.86
N LEU A 79 -2.89 -8.75 -19.08
CA LEU A 79 -1.58 -9.17 -19.58
C LEU A 79 -1.52 -10.66 -19.95
N GLY A 80 -2.35 -11.50 -19.33
CA GLY A 80 -2.25 -12.98 -19.34
C GLY A 80 -1.21 -13.54 -18.37
N HIS A 81 -0.56 -12.70 -17.55
CA HIS A 81 0.44 -13.08 -16.56
C HIS A 81 0.58 -12.02 -15.47
N HIS A 82 1.24 -12.37 -14.36
CA HIS A 82 1.67 -11.42 -13.35
C HIS A 82 2.91 -10.67 -13.79
N GLN A 83 2.97 -9.36 -13.55
CA GLN A 83 4.08 -8.50 -13.93
C GLN A 83 4.66 -7.75 -12.74
N GLY A 84 5.97 -7.75 -12.60
CA GLY A 84 6.76 -6.96 -11.64
C GLY A 84 8.14 -6.60 -12.20
N PRO A 85 8.94 -5.81 -11.47
CA PRO A 85 8.56 -4.93 -10.36
C PRO A 85 7.91 -3.61 -10.82
N HIS A 86 8.11 -3.19 -12.08
CA HIS A 86 7.67 -1.90 -12.62
C HIS A 86 6.60 -2.07 -13.71
N PRO A 87 5.59 -1.19 -13.78
CA PRO A 87 4.58 -1.26 -14.84
C PRO A 87 5.21 -1.00 -16.23
N LEU A 88 4.99 -1.93 -17.17
CA LEU A 88 5.35 -1.77 -18.58
C LEU A 88 4.20 -1.09 -19.35
N ARG A 89 4.40 -0.84 -20.64
CA ARG A 89 3.55 0.02 -21.50
C ARG A 89 2.05 -0.18 -21.32
N LYS A 90 1.55 -1.42 -21.29
CA LYS A 90 0.11 -1.68 -21.14
C LYS A 90 -0.41 -1.22 -19.78
N LEU A 91 0.32 -1.52 -18.70
CA LEU A 91 -0.07 -1.09 -17.35
C LEU A 91 0.13 0.42 -17.16
N GLN A 92 1.16 1.02 -17.79
CA GLN A 92 1.33 2.47 -17.81
C GLN A 92 0.13 3.18 -18.43
N ALA A 93 -0.35 2.70 -19.60
CA ALA A 93 -1.52 3.25 -20.25
C ALA A 93 -2.77 3.16 -19.37
N LEU A 94 -2.98 2.00 -18.73
CA LEU A 94 -4.09 1.81 -17.81
C LEU A 94 -4.01 2.75 -16.60
N LEU A 95 -2.84 2.89 -15.97
CA LEU A 95 -2.61 3.80 -14.86
C LEU A 95 -2.83 5.27 -15.23
N GLN A 96 -2.41 5.68 -16.43
CA GLN A 96 -2.63 7.04 -16.94
C GLN A 96 -4.10 7.38 -17.15
N GLN A 97 -4.93 6.40 -17.42
CA GLN A 97 -6.35 6.59 -17.74
C GLN A 97 -7.25 6.42 -16.50
N GLU A 98 -6.97 5.44 -15.65
CA GLU A 98 -7.94 4.94 -14.67
C GLU A 98 -7.45 4.95 -13.22
N SER A 99 -6.18 5.29 -12.93
CA SER A 99 -5.69 5.26 -11.55
C SER A 99 -6.44 6.22 -10.63
N LEU A 100 -6.52 5.88 -9.34
CA LEU A 100 -7.14 6.71 -8.31
C LEU A 100 -6.57 8.13 -8.27
N GLN A 101 -5.25 8.28 -8.48
CA GLN A 101 -4.60 9.59 -8.50
C GLN A 101 -5.08 10.45 -9.67
N VAL A 102 -5.08 9.90 -10.88
CA VAL A 102 -5.56 10.60 -12.08
C VAL A 102 -7.04 10.94 -11.94
N TRP A 103 -7.85 9.97 -11.56
CA TRP A 103 -9.28 10.13 -11.34
C TRP A 103 -9.59 11.23 -10.31
N ALA A 104 -8.86 11.26 -9.18
CA ALA A 104 -9.08 12.22 -8.11
C ALA A 104 -8.68 13.65 -8.53
N VAL A 105 -7.52 13.80 -9.18
CA VAL A 105 -7.07 15.11 -9.68
C VAL A 105 -8.02 15.66 -10.74
N GLN A 106 -8.51 14.83 -11.67
CA GLN A 106 -9.49 15.23 -12.68
C GLN A 106 -10.81 15.71 -12.08
N ARG A 107 -11.15 15.30 -10.86
CA ARG A 107 -12.32 15.77 -10.10
C ARG A 107 -12.05 16.98 -9.21
N GLY A 108 -10.85 17.55 -9.28
CA GLY A 108 -10.47 18.70 -8.48
C GLY A 108 -10.20 18.38 -7.01
N LEU A 109 -10.05 17.10 -6.63
CA LEU A 109 -9.69 16.73 -5.28
C LEU A 109 -8.24 17.13 -4.97
N ARG A 110 -7.97 17.52 -3.73
CA ARG A 110 -6.61 17.75 -3.24
C ARG A 110 -5.94 16.42 -2.99
N VAL A 111 -4.97 16.07 -3.82
CA VAL A 111 -4.27 14.78 -3.77
C VAL A 111 -2.81 14.97 -3.40
N LEU A 112 -2.29 14.11 -2.54
CA LEU A 112 -0.87 14.05 -2.19
C LEU A 112 -0.34 12.64 -2.41
N HIS A 113 0.82 12.53 -3.04
CA HIS A 113 1.70 11.36 -2.98
C HIS A 113 2.84 11.71 -2.02
N ALA A 114 2.79 11.18 -0.79
CA ALA A 114 3.58 11.68 0.33
C ALA A 114 4.99 11.10 0.40
N ASN A 115 5.35 10.12 -0.43
CA ASN A 115 6.67 9.50 -0.39
C ASN A 115 7.79 10.51 -0.60
N GLY A 116 8.76 10.49 0.30
CA GLY A 116 10.03 11.20 0.16
C GLY A 116 11.05 10.35 -0.59
N TYR A 117 11.58 10.87 -1.69
CA TYR A 117 12.56 10.20 -2.54
C TYR A 117 13.94 10.82 -2.39
N ARG A 118 14.99 10.01 -2.39
CA ARG A 118 16.36 10.52 -2.41
C ARG A 118 16.63 11.25 -3.74
N PRO A 119 17.35 12.37 -3.76
CA PRO A 119 17.63 13.13 -4.99
C PRO A 119 18.24 12.26 -6.09
N GLU A 120 19.21 11.40 -5.75
CA GLU A 120 19.90 10.53 -6.71
C GLU A 120 18.92 9.52 -7.35
N TYR A 121 17.93 9.05 -6.56
CA TYR A 121 16.87 8.18 -7.10
C TYR A 121 15.97 8.94 -8.07
N LEU A 122 15.56 10.17 -7.71
CA LEU A 122 14.76 11.01 -8.60
C LEU A 122 15.47 11.31 -9.91
N GLU A 123 16.74 11.69 -9.88
CA GLU A 123 17.55 11.91 -11.07
C GLU A 123 17.58 10.66 -11.96
N LYS A 124 17.86 9.49 -11.36
CA LYS A 124 17.90 8.22 -12.08
C LYS A 124 16.57 7.88 -12.74
N VAL A 125 15.44 7.96 -12.02
CA VAL A 125 14.15 7.53 -12.54
C VAL A 125 13.53 8.53 -13.52
N LEU A 126 13.81 9.83 -13.33
CA LEU A 126 13.32 10.89 -14.21
C LEU A 126 14.16 11.01 -15.50
N GLY A 127 15.47 10.72 -15.43
CA GLY A 127 16.38 10.69 -16.57
C GLY A 127 16.38 9.38 -17.37
N SER A 128 15.69 8.34 -16.87
CA SER A 128 15.68 7.03 -17.53
C SER A 128 14.67 6.97 -18.70
N HIS A 129 15.09 6.36 -19.81
CA HIS A 129 14.18 6.00 -20.91
C HIS A 129 13.23 4.84 -20.56
N ARG A 130 13.53 4.08 -19.51
CA ARG A 130 12.68 2.99 -19.00
C ARG A 130 11.98 3.46 -17.73
N ASN A 131 10.72 3.06 -17.57
CA ASN A 131 10.06 3.29 -16.28
C ASN A 131 10.71 2.44 -15.19
N LEU A 132 11.19 3.11 -14.15
CA LEU A 132 11.75 2.51 -12.93
C LEU A 132 10.91 2.85 -11.68
N LEU A 133 9.74 3.46 -11.88
CA LEU A 133 8.81 3.81 -10.81
C LEU A 133 7.90 2.62 -10.49
N SER A 134 7.46 2.52 -9.23
CA SER A 134 6.31 1.71 -8.82
C SER A 134 5.04 2.14 -9.57
N ALA A 135 3.98 1.35 -9.51
CA ALA A 135 2.71 1.77 -10.09
C ALA A 135 2.12 3.00 -9.38
N PHE A 136 2.27 3.12 -8.07
CA PHE A 136 1.83 4.29 -7.30
C PHE A 136 2.56 5.57 -7.69
N ALA A 137 3.90 5.52 -7.73
CA ALA A 137 4.72 6.67 -8.13
C ALA A 137 4.50 7.04 -9.60
N PHE A 138 4.31 6.05 -10.48
CA PHE A 138 3.97 6.28 -11.88
C PHE A 138 2.59 6.96 -12.02
N ALA A 139 1.57 6.47 -11.31
CA ALA A 139 0.23 7.05 -11.31
C ALA A 139 0.21 8.48 -10.75
N ALA A 140 1.01 8.76 -9.71
CA ALA A 140 1.19 10.11 -9.19
C ALA A 140 1.72 11.07 -10.27
N ARG A 141 2.77 10.67 -11.00
CA ARG A 141 3.29 11.47 -12.10
C ARG A 141 2.28 11.63 -13.25
N ALA A 142 1.57 10.58 -13.60
CA ALA A 142 0.53 10.61 -14.62
C ALA A 142 -0.59 11.59 -14.27
N ALA A 143 -0.88 11.73 -12.97
CA ALA A 143 -1.83 12.72 -12.43
C ALA A 143 -1.25 14.15 -12.33
N GLY A 144 0.00 14.38 -12.74
CA GLY A 144 0.66 15.69 -12.60
C GLY A 144 1.16 16.01 -11.18
N LEU A 145 1.14 15.04 -10.27
CA LEU A 145 1.66 15.22 -8.92
C LEU A 145 3.20 15.17 -8.91
N LYS A 146 3.81 16.01 -8.08
CA LYS A 146 5.27 16.01 -7.92
C LYS A 146 5.70 14.86 -7.00
N LEU A 147 6.74 14.12 -7.40
CA LEU A 147 7.48 13.25 -6.50
C LEU A 147 8.37 14.12 -5.62
N LEU A 148 8.19 14.01 -4.32
CA LEU A 148 8.80 14.93 -3.36
C LEU A 148 10.21 14.43 -2.95
N PRO A 149 11.21 15.30 -2.86
CA PRO A 149 12.51 14.90 -2.30
C PRO A 149 12.39 14.68 -0.77
N VAL A 150 13.26 13.83 -0.23
CA VAL A 150 13.47 13.71 1.22
C VAL A 150 13.79 15.09 1.80
N GLY A 151 13.20 15.41 2.96
CA GLY A 151 13.32 16.72 3.59
C GLY A 151 12.26 17.74 3.17
N HIS A 152 11.49 17.47 2.12
CA HIS A 152 10.35 18.34 1.79
C HIS A 152 9.29 18.31 2.92
N PRO A 153 8.68 19.47 3.31
CA PRO A 153 7.75 19.53 4.45
C PRO A 153 6.57 18.57 4.38
N ARG A 154 6.13 18.21 3.18
CA ARG A 154 5.01 17.28 2.92
C ARG A 154 5.45 15.85 2.62
N ALA A 155 6.76 15.59 2.61
CA ALA A 155 7.29 14.26 2.35
C ALA A 155 7.41 13.45 3.64
N VAL A 156 7.13 12.17 3.53
CA VAL A 156 7.31 11.16 4.57
C VAL A 156 8.23 10.07 4.03
N LEU A 157 9.18 9.62 4.82
CA LEU A 157 9.99 8.47 4.44
C LEU A 157 9.10 7.23 4.30
N PRO A 158 9.30 6.40 3.26
CA PRO A 158 8.50 5.18 3.08
C PRO A 158 8.85 4.09 4.10
N ALA A 159 10.02 4.16 4.71
CA ALA A 159 10.55 3.17 5.66
C ALA A 159 11.75 3.74 6.44
N PHE A 160 12.25 2.98 7.42
CA PHE A 160 13.44 3.31 8.22
C PHE A 160 13.29 4.64 8.98
N TRP A 161 12.18 4.77 9.68
CA TRP A 161 11.92 5.94 10.51
C TRP A 161 12.78 5.90 11.78
N PRO A 162 13.59 6.95 12.06
CA PRO A 162 14.31 7.04 13.34
C PRO A 162 13.35 7.04 14.55
N GLU A 163 12.21 7.71 14.39
CA GLU A 163 11.14 7.83 15.38
C GLU A 163 9.80 7.48 14.70
N PRO A 164 9.43 6.19 14.60
CA PRO A 164 8.29 5.74 13.84
C PRO A 164 6.96 6.37 14.26
N GLU A 165 6.70 6.47 15.57
CA GLU A 165 5.45 7.07 16.07
C GLU A 165 5.36 8.56 15.69
N ALA A 166 6.42 9.33 15.89
CA ALA A 166 6.45 10.75 15.53
C ALA A 166 6.27 10.93 14.00
N ALA A 167 6.85 10.03 13.20
CA ALA A 167 6.66 10.03 11.74
C ALA A 167 5.20 9.74 11.36
N GLY A 168 4.54 8.80 12.04
CA GLY A 168 3.13 8.46 11.84
C GLY A 168 2.21 9.61 12.22
N GLU A 169 2.43 10.24 13.37
CA GLU A 169 1.68 11.42 13.81
C GLU A 169 1.83 12.58 12.82
N ARG A 170 3.07 12.89 12.41
CA ARG A 170 3.34 13.90 11.39
C ARG A 170 2.65 13.57 10.07
N PHE A 171 2.64 12.32 9.65
CA PHE A 171 1.93 11.90 8.43
C PHE A 171 0.42 12.17 8.53
N ALA A 172 -0.20 11.86 9.66
CA ALA A 172 -1.61 12.19 9.90
C ALA A 172 -1.88 13.70 9.80
N GLN A 173 -1.02 14.53 10.41
CA GLN A 173 -1.11 16.00 10.35
C GLN A 173 -0.96 16.54 8.92
N ILE A 174 -0.10 15.94 8.09
CA ILE A 174 0.02 16.29 6.67
C ILE A 174 -1.25 15.88 5.92
N ALA A 175 -1.68 14.64 6.10
CA ALA A 175 -2.78 14.04 5.35
C ALA A 175 -4.13 14.75 5.56
N GLN A 176 -4.39 15.35 6.73
CA GLN A 176 -5.62 16.10 6.99
C GLN A 176 -5.80 17.34 6.10
N GLN A 177 -4.76 17.75 5.36
CA GLN A 177 -4.83 18.88 4.43
C GLN A 177 -5.31 18.47 3.03
N TYR A 178 -5.49 17.17 2.79
CA TYR A 178 -5.81 16.58 1.49
C TYR A 178 -7.07 15.72 1.55
N ASP A 179 -7.74 15.61 0.44
CA ASP A 179 -8.93 14.76 0.32
C ASP A 179 -8.52 13.30 0.17
N LEU A 180 -7.40 13.06 -0.55
CA LEU A 180 -6.82 11.73 -0.77
C LEU A 180 -5.28 11.79 -0.68
N THR A 181 -4.69 11.01 0.22
CA THR A 181 -3.24 10.94 0.43
C THR A 181 -2.74 9.52 0.22
N PHE A 182 -1.65 9.35 -0.52
CA PHE A 182 -0.99 8.06 -0.75
C PHE A 182 0.38 8.04 -0.09
N LEU A 183 0.71 6.92 0.55
CA LEU A 183 2.04 6.58 1.04
C LEU A 183 2.32 5.11 0.72
N GLU A 184 3.48 4.83 0.10
CA GLU A 184 3.97 3.48 -0.15
C GLU A 184 5.00 3.09 0.91
N ASN A 185 4.87 1.91 1.50
CA ASN A 185 5.93 1.24 2.24
C ASN A 185 6.38 0.00 1.44
N TRP A 186 7.61 0.02 0.96
CA TRP A 186 8.21 -1.04 0.16
C TRP A 186 9.16 -1.93 0.95
N SER A 187 9.38 -1.62 2.24
CA SER A 187 10.46 -2.24 3.02
C SER A 187 10.26 -3.72 3.29
N LEU A 188 9.00 -4.17 3.42
CA LEU A 188 8.72 -5.55 3.74
C LEU A 188 9.07 -6.47 2.56
N ASP A 189 8.65 -6.10 1.33
CA ASP A 189 9.03 -6.84 0.13
C ASP A 189 10.54 -6.82 -0.10
N TYR A 190 11.17 -5.66 0.03
CA TYR A 190 12.62 -5.51 -0.15
C TYR A 190 13.43 -6.44 0.76
N TRP A 191 13.07 -6.55 2.05
CA TRP A 191 13.76 -7.40 3.00
C TRP A 191 13.26 -8.84 2.99
N GLY A 192 12.03 -9.09 2.60
CA GLY A 192 11.49 -10.43 2.38
C GLY A 192 12.29 -11.20 1.33
N HIS A 193 12.68 -10.56 0.24
CA HIS A 193 13.54 -11.13 -0.80
C HIS A 193 14.98 -11.43 -0.35
N ARG A 194 15.40 -11.05 0.85
CA ARG A 194 16.81 -11.10 1.30
C ARG A 194 17.08 -11.98 2.50
N LEU A 195 16.07 -12.72 2.98
CA LEU A 195 16.19 -13.58 4.16
C LEU A 195 16.83 -12.85 5.36
N SER A 196 16.46 -11.60 5.58
CA SER A 196 17.12 -10.68 6.50
C SER A 196 16.35 -10.49 7.79
N THR A 197 17.06 -10.41 8.92
CA THR A 197 16.51 -10.00 10.22
C THR A 197 15.97 -8.56 10.22
N MET A 198 16.33 -7.77 9.21
CA MET A 198 15.79 -6.42 9.01
C MET A 198 14.28 -6.42 8.75
N LEU A 199 13.72 -7.52 8.26
CA LEU A 199 12.27 -7.66 8.07
C LEU A 199 11.50 -7.49 9.38
N ASP A 200 11.96 -8.11 10.46
CA ASP A 200 11.35 -8.00 11.78
C ASP A 200 11.36 -6.55 12.27
N LYS A 201 12.49 -5.88 12.08
CA LYS A 201 12.63 -4.46 12.41
C LYS A 201 11.63 -3.61 11.61
N CYS A 202 11.52 -3.84 10.30
CA CYS A 202 10.57 -3.10 9.44
C CYS A 202 9.11 -3.32 9.86
N LEU A 203 8.74 -4.54 10.28
CA LEU A 203 7.40 -4.83 10.79
C LEU A 203 7.11 -4.07 12.08
N VAL A 204 8.06 -4.07 13.04
CA VAL A 204 7.91 -3.33 14.29
C VAL A 204 7.86 -1.81 14.05
N GLU A 205 8.70 -1.29 13.16
CA GLU A 205 8.67 0.13 12.79
C GLU A 205 7.34 0.52 12.13
N LEU A 206 6.81 -0.32 11.24
CA LEU A 206 5.51 -0.09 10.61
C LEU A 206 4.38 -0.10 11.64
N ASP A 207 4.40 -1.03 12.59
CA ASP A 207 3.41 -1.09 13.69
C ASP A 207 3.42 0.18 14.53
N ARG A 208 4.61 0.67 14.91
CA ARG A 208 4.79 1.90 15.67
C ARG A 208 4.42 3.16 14.85
N PHE A 209 4.73 3.19 13.56
CA PHE A 209 4.30 4.25 12.67
C PHE A 209 2.77 4.35 12.61
N LEU A 210 2.09 3.21 12.48
CA LEU A 210 0.63 3.14 12.51
C LEU A 210 0.08 3.58 13.88
N GLN A 211 0.73 3.19 14.97
CA GLN A 211 0.35 3.66 16.31
C GLN A 211 0.37 5.19 16.39
N GLY A 212 1.46 5.83 15.95
CA GLY A 212 1.56 7.29 15.92
C GLY A 212 0.50 7.93 15.03
N PHE A 213 0.25 7.35 13.85
CA PHE A 213 -0.82 7.82 12.94
C PHE A 213 -2.19 7.78 13.61
N LEU A 214 -2.54 6.70 14.30
CA LEU A 214 -3.83 6.54 14.97
C LEU A 214 -3.94 7.42 16.22
N ASN A 215 -2.85 7.60 16.96
CA ASN A 215 -2.80 8.43 18.16
C ASN A 215 -2.97 9.93 17.86
N ALA A 216 -2.74 10.38 16.63
CA ALA A 216 -3.05 11.75 16.21
C ALA A 216 -4.55 12.08 16.35
N ASN A 217 -5.40 11.09 16.46
CA ASN A 217 -6.85 11.17 16.71
C ASN A 217 -7.58 12.17 15.79
N LEU A 218 -7.17 12.21 14.52
CA LEU A 218 -7.78 13.05 13.49
C LEU A 218 -8.89 12.29 12.78
N ALA A 219 -9.88 13.03 12.25
CA ALA A 219 -11.01 12.45 11.51
C ALA A 219 -10.58 11.96 10.11
N LEU A 220 -9.57 11.11 10.08
CA LEU A 220 -9.04 10.48 8.87
C LEU A 220 -9.57 9.05 8.72
N THR A 221 -9.77 8.62 7.49
CA THR A 221 -9.97 7.20 7.18
C THR A 221 -8.67 6.64 6.63
N LEU A 222 -8.08 5.69 7.35
CA LEU A 222 -6.91 4.91 6.89
C LEU A 222 -7.40 3.72 6.07
N VAL A 223 -6.84 3.55 4.89
CA VAL A 223 -6.90 2.33 4.07
C VAL A 223 -5.49 1.74 4.04
N LEU A 224 -5.29 0.59 4.65
CA LEU A 224 -4.05 -0.19 4.57
C LEU A 224 -4.31 -1.37 3.64
N ALA A 225 -3.55 -1.50 2.57
CA ALA A 225 -3.68 -2.60 1.62
C ALA A 225 -2.31 -3.08 1.13
N ALA A 226 -2.25 -4.35 0.75
CA ALA A 226 -1.08 -4.98 0.13
C ALA A 226 -1.46 -5.59 -1.22
N ASP A 227 -0.47 -5.86 -2.07
CA ASP A 227 -0.64 -6.34 -3.44
C ASP A 227 -0.28 -7.83 -3.62
N HIS A 228 0.60 -8.36 -2.78
CA HIS A 228 0.99 -9.77 -2.71
C HIS A 228 1.61 -10.10 -1.35
N GLY A 229 1.86 -11.38 -1.09
CA GLY A 229 2.61 -11.84 0.07
C GLY A 229 4.08 -12.04 -0.23
N ASN A 230 4.91 -11.92 0.81
CA ASN A 230 6.33 -12.18 0.86
C ASN A 230 6.79 -12.22 2.34
N ALA A 231 6.53 -11.14 3.08
CA ALA A 231 7.01 -10.91 4.44
C ALA A 231 6.49 -11.92 5.47
N GLU A 232 5.35 -12.54 5.22
CA GLU A 232 4.76 -13.54 6.13
C GLU A 232 5.47 -14.88 6.10
N GLU A 233 6.28 -15.15 5.06
CA GLU A 233 7.01 -16.40 4.87
C GLU A 233 8.51 -16.17 4.56
N PRO A 234 9.29 -15.60 5.49
CA PRO A 234 10.67 -15.15 5.26
C PRO A 234 11.70 -16.26 5.15
N TRP A 235 11.28 -17.53 5.06
CA TRP A 235 12.16 -18.67 4.84
C TRP A 235 12.45 -18.99 3.36
N HIS A 236 11.89 -18.22 2.46
CA HIS A 236 12.21 -18.21 1.03
C HIS A 236 12.19 -16.77 0.49
N THR A 237 12.74 -16.54 -0.69
CA THR A 237 12.92 -15.23 -1.30
C THR A 237 11.89 -14.91 -2.39
N GLN A 238 10.82 -15.69 -2.47
CA GLN A 238 9.79 -15.53 -3.50
C GLN A 238 8.52 -14.94 -2.90
N HIS A 239 7.67 -14.35 -3.74
CA HIS A 239 6.31 -14.02 -3.33
C HIS A 239 5.51 -15.27 -3.00
N THR A 240 4.38 -15.10 -2.34
CA THR A 240 3.50 -16.20 -1.94
C THR A 240 2.18 -16.17 -2.70
N LEU A 241 1.45 -17.28 -2.65
CA LEU A 241 0.06 -17.36 -3.12
C LEU A 241 -0.95 -17.00 -2.00
N ASN A 242 -0.45 -16.58 -0.86
CA ASN A 242 -1.27 -16.22 0.28
C ASN A 242 -2.16 -15.02 -0.02
N PRO A 243 -3.34 -14.93 0.60
CA PRO A 243 -4.17 -13.74 0.51
C PRO A 243 -3.49 -12.56 1.23
N VAL A 244 -3.97 -11.35 0.92
CA VAL A 244 -3.42 -10.12 1.48
C VAL A 244 -4.46 -9.37 2.31
N PRO A 245 -4.03 -8.55 3.31
CA PRO A 245 -4.93 -7.76 4.11
C PRO A 245 -5.43 -6.51 3.38
N LEU A 246 -6.67 -6.14 3.64
CA LEU A 246 -7.21 -4.81 3.48
C LEU A 246 -7.83 -4.40 4.82
N ALA A 247 -7.28 -3.38 5.47
CA ALA A 247 -7.87 -2.78 6.66
C ALA A 247 -8.30 -1.35 6.37
N VAL A 248 -9.54 -1.02 6.70
CA VAL A 248 -10.07 0.34 6.64
C VAL A 248 -10.47 0.75 8.06
N TYR A 249 -9.80 1.77 8.58
CA TYR A 249 -10.06 2.28 9.92
C TYR A 249 -10.45 3.75 9.89
N GLY A 250 -11.45 4.12 10.69
CA GLY A 250 -11.93 5.49 10.82
C GLY A 250 -13.36 5.69 10.35
N PRO A 251 -13.76 6.96 10.08
CA PRO A 251 -15.16 7.31 9.84
C PRO A 251 -15.86 6.58 8.71
N LEU A 252 -15.15 6.22 7.64
CA LEU A 252 -15.75 5.57 6.46
C LEU A 252 -15.69 4.03 6.51
N ALA A 253 -15.17 3.44 7.60
CA ALA A 253 -15.02 1.99 7.71
C ALA A 253 -16.37 1.24 7.59
N HIS A 254 -17.45 1.80 8.12
CA HIS A 254 -18.78 1.22 8.05
C HIS A 254 -19.37 1.15 6.62
N LEU A 255 -18.78 1.88 5.66
CA LEU A 255 -19.20 1.87 4.25
C LEU A 255 -18.49 0.81 3.40
N VAL A 256 -17.55 0.05 3.99
CA VAL A 256 -16.76 -0.95 3.25
C VAL A 256 -17.62 -2.19 2.97
N PRO A 257 -17.91 -2.51 1.70
CA PRO A 257 -18.70 -3.68 1.35
C PRO A 257 -17.92 -4.99 1.54
N ALA A 258 -18.51 -6.09 1.19
CA ALA A 258 -17.78 -7.34 0.99
C ALA A 258 -16.82 -7.16 -0.20
N MET A 259 -15.52 -7.36 0.06
CA MET A 259 -14.45 -7.32 -0.93
C MET A 259 -13.66 -8.62 -0.86
N ARG A 260 -13.22 -9.13 -2.02
CA ARG A 260 -12.50 -10.40 -2.13
C ARG A 260 -11.28 -10.34 -3.04
N SER A 261 -11.14 -9.28 -3.82
CA SER A 261 -10.08 -9.09 -4.81
C SER A 261 -9.45 -7.71 -4.68
N LEU A 262 -8.20 -7.57 -5.11
CA LEU A 262 -7.52 -6.27 -5.23
C LEU A 262 -8.32 -5.28 -6.10
N THR A 263 -9.06 -5.79 -7.08
CA THR A 263 -9.88 -4.99 -8.01
C THR A 263 -11.09 -4.32 -7.36
N ASP A 264 -11.48 -4.73 -6.15
CA ASP A 264 -12.67 -4.19 -5.49
C ASP A 264 -12.41 -2.83 -4.82
N LEU A 265 -11.14 -2.49 -4.54
CA LEU A 265 -10.77 -1.34 -3.73
C LEU A 265 -11.00 0.00 -4.45
N ALA A 266 -10.43 0.19 -5.65
CA ALA A 266 -10.53 1.47 -6.36
C ALA A 266 -11.99 1.85 -6.70
N PRO A 267 -12.87 0.93 -7.17
CA PRO A 267 -14.28 1.25 -7.36
C PRO A 267 -15.00 1.68 -6.09
N TRP A 268 -14.64 1.11 -4.93
CA TRP A 268 -15.20 1.55 -3.66
C TRP A 268 -14.72 2.96 -3.29
N ILE A 269 -13.40 3.22 -3.35
CA ILE A 269 -12.87 4.57 -3.06
C ILE A 269 -13.52 5.62 -3.96
N LYS A 270 -13.65 5.33 -5.26
CA LYS A 270 -14.29 6.25 -6.23
C LYS A 270 -15.74 6.59 -5.89
N ARG A 271 -16.46 5.76 -5.15
CA ARG A 271 -17.85 6.04 -4.70
C ARG A 271 -17.96 6.90 -3.46
N LEU A 272 -16.85 7.15 -2.77
CA LEU A 272 -16.82 7.96 -1.54
C LEU A 272 -16.72 9.47 -1.83
N PHE A 273 -16.36 9.84 -3.05
CA PHE A 273 -16.19 11.19 -3.54
C PHE A 273 -17.08 11.45 -4.77
#